data_b453a0c1702af59b8efe45ce60b09867
#
_entry.id   b453a0c1702af59b8efe45ce60b09867
#
_cell.length_a   1.000
_cell.length_b   1.000
_cell.length_c   1.000
_cell.angle_alpha   90.00
_cell.angle_beta   90.00
_cell.angle_gamma   90.00
#
_symmetry.space_group_name_H-M   'P 1'
#
loop_
_entity.id
_entity.type
_entity.pdbx_description
1 polymer ?
#
loop_
_entity_poly.entity_id
_entity_poly.type
_entity_poly.pdbx_seq_one_letter_code
_entity_poly.pdbx_strand_id
1 'polypeptide(L)'
;MPSGRRQGPVWCMRSGFSLVELVLVLALLALLLGIALPPLAGALDRIEVAAAASQIAAAHTRARMMAISGSRVLVLSVDSASLSIRLRGTTTHLWSDRGPALSGVSLRGPARSFTFSPEGFSLGLSNASLHLSRGSATRTVIVSRLGRVRITP
;
A
#
# COMPACT_ATOMS: atom_id res chain seq x y z
N MET A 1 -58.71 32.53 -49.04
CA MET A 1 -57.89 33.23 -48.06
C MET A 1 -57.68 32.31 -46.85
N PRO A 2 -56.50 31.73 -46.60
CA PRO A 2 -56.23 30.90 -45.41
C PRO A 2 -55.65 31.78 -44.30
N SER A 3 -56.32 31.77 -43.15
CA SER A 3 -55.94 32.44 -41.92
C SER A 3 -54.73 31.74 -41.28
N GLY A 4 -53.58 32.40 -41.27
CA GLY A 4 -52.37 31.90 -40.60
C GLY A 4 -52.53 31.99 -39.09
N ARG A 5 -52.54 30.86 -38.39
CA ARG A 5 -52.38 30.74 -36.95
C ARG A 5 -50.90 31.05 -36.60
N ARG A 6 -50.65 32.17 -35.98
CA ARG A 6 -49.37 32.45 -35.34
C ARG A 6 -49.30 31.60 -34.07
N GLN A 7 -48.37 30.62 -34.09
CA GLN A 7 -47.95 29.92 -32.88
C GLN A 7 -47.05 30.88 -32.07
N GLY A 8 -47.54 31.26 -30.89
CA GLY A 8 -46.75 32.03 -29.95
C GLY A 8 -45.56 31.24 -29.39
N PRO A 9 -44.47 31.92 -28.97
CA PRO A 9 -43.31 31.24 -28.44
C PRO A 9 -43.66 30.48 -27.15
N VAL A 10 -43.35 29.17 -27.13
CA VAL A 10 -43.42 28.33 -25.92
C VAL A 10 -42.29 28.74 -25.00
N TRP A 11 -42.59 29.56 -24.01
CA TRP A 11 -41.66 29.94 -22.96
C TRP A 11 -41.40 28.68 -22.12
N CYS A 12 -40.27 28.04 -22.35
CA CYS A 12 -39.75 26.95 -21.48
C CYS A 12 -39.41 27.58 -20.13
N MET A 13 -40.28 27.45 -19.15
CA MET A 13 -40.01 27.88 -17.78
C MET A 13 -38.81 27.11 -17.25
N ARG A 14 -37.63 27.75 -17.25
CA ARG A 14 -36.47 27.25 -16.50
C ARG A 14 -36.78 27.41 -15.03
N SER A 15 -37.19 26.36 -14.36
CA SER A 15 -37.27 26.31 -12.91
C SER A 15 -35.87 26.44 -12.32
N GLY A 16 -35.56 27.58 -11.71
CA GLY A 16 -34.32 27.73 -10.93
C GLY A 16 -34.45 26.98 -9.60
N PHE A 17 -33.34 26.44 -9.11
CA PHE A 17 -33.28 25.82 -7.79
C PHE A 17 -33.52 26.87 -6.69
N SER A 18 -34.33 26.52 -5.71
CA SER A 18 -34.52 27.32 -4.51
C SER A 18 -33.26 27.25 -3.63
N LEU A 19 -32.94 28.36 -2.94
CA LEU A 19 -31.82 28.40 -1.98
C LEU A 19 -32.02 27.35 -0.87
N VAL A 20 -33.26 27.14 -0.42
CA VAL A 20 -33.60 26.11 0.57
C VAL A 20 -33.32 24.71 0.07
N GLU A 21 -33.65 24.44 -1.20
CA GLU A 21 -33.38 23.13 -1.83
C GLU A 21 -31.88 22.86 -1.93
N LEU A 22 -31.07 23.88 -2.27
CA LEU A 22 -29.63 23.76 -2.30
C LEU A 22 -29.06 23.45 -0.91
N VAL A 23 -29.51 24.16 0.13
CA VAL A 23 -29.07 23.92 1.51
C VAL A 23 -29.44 22.51 1.98
N LEU A 24 -30.66 22.05 1.65
CA LEU A 24 -31.13 20.73 2.01
C LEU A 24 -30.29 19.63 1.32
N VAL A 25 -29.98 19.80 0.04
CA VAL A 25 -29.12 18.86 -0.70
C VAL A 25 -27.73 18.83 -0.09
N LEU A 26 -27.12 19.97 0.24
CA LEU A 26 -25.81 20.02 0.88
C LEU A 26 -25.82 19.36 2.27
N ALA A 27 -26.89 19.56 3.05
CA ALA A 27 -27.03 18.90 4.35
C ALA A 27 -27.13 17.37 4.23
N LEU A 28 -27.90 16.87 3.26
CA LEU A 28 -28.00 15.43 2.98
C LEU A 28 -26.67 14.86 2.49
N LEU A 29 -25.96 15.55 1.60
CA LEU A 29 -24.64 15.12 1.14
C LEU A 29 -23.63 15.07 2.29
N ALA A 30 -23.61 16.07 3.16
CA ALA A 30 -22.74 16.08 4.33
C ALA A 30 -23.02 14.89 5.26
N LEU A 31 -24.30 14.57 5.49
CA LEU A 31 -24.71 13.40 6.28
C LEU A 31 -24.24 12.07 5.65
N LEU A 32 -24.45 11.91 4.35
CA LEU A 32 -24.05 10.72 3.61
C LEU A 32 -22.52 10.53 3.62
N LEU A 33 -21.76 11.61 3.40
CA LEU A 33 -20.29 11.58 3.46
C LEU A 33 -19.80 11.25 4.86
N GLY A 34 -20.43 11.78 5.90
CA GLY A 34 -20.08 11.46 7.29
C GLY A 34 -20.18 9.98 7.63
N ILE A 35 -21.11 9.26 7.02
CA ILE A 35 -21.28 7.80 7.21
C ILE A 35 -20.33 7.00 6.29
N ALA A 36 -20.09 7.46 5.05
CA ALA A 36 -19.35 6.72 4.05
C ALA A 36 -17.82 6.80 4.19
N LEU A 37 -17.28 7.91 4.69
CA LEU A 37 -15.83 8.13 4.76
C LEU A 37 -15.07 7.20 5.74
N PRO A 38 -15.56 6.91 6.97
CA PRO A 38 -14.82 6.08 7.92
C PRO A 38 -14.49 4.66 7.42
N PRO A 39 -15.41 3.90 6.82
CA PRO A 39 -15.11 2.57 6.30
C PRO A 39 -14.12 2.58 5.12
N LEU A 40 -14.11 3.67 4.33
CA LEU A 40 -13.17 3.83 3.22
C LEU A 40 -11.72 4.00 3.73
N ALA A 41 -11.52 4.80 4.78
CA ALA A 41 -10.19 4.96 5.40
C ALA A 41 -9.64 3.63 5.90
N GLY A 42 -10.45 2.82 6.58
CA GLY A 42 -10.03 1.49 7.04
C GLY A 42 -9.74 0.51 5.90
N ALA A 43 -10.43 0.62 4.77
CA ALA A 43 -10.14 -0.18 3.58
C ALA A 43 -8.79 0.20 2.96
N LEU A 44 -8.48 1.49 2.85
CA LEU A 44 -7.18 1.99 2.38
C LEU A 44 -6.04 1.52 3.29
N ASP A 45 -6.20 1.59 4.62
CA ASP A 45 -5.19 1.10 5.56
C ASP A 45 -4.87 -0.38 5.36
N ARG A 46 -5.89 -1.21 5.12
CA ARG A 46 -5.70 -2.65 4.83
C ARG A 46 -4.93 -2.89 3.54
N ILE A 47 -5.23 -2.13 2.49
CA ILE A 47 -4.54 -2.22 1.19
C ILE A 47 -3.08 -1.84 1.34
N GLU A 48 -2.78 -0.72 1.99
CA GLU A 48 -1.41 -0.24 2.17
C GLU A 48 -0.56 -1.20 3.02
N VAL A 49 -1.12 -1.73 4.12
CA VAL A 49 -0.41 -2.72 4.94
C VAL A 49 -0.19 -4.02 4.18
N ALA A 50 -1.16 -4.48 3.38
CA ALA A 50 -1.00 -5.67 2.56
C ALA A 50 0.04 -5.46 1.44
N ALA A 51 0.04 -4.29 0.80
CA ALA A 51 1.03 -3.93 -0.21
C ALA A 51 2.45 -3.89 0.38
N ALA A 52 2.64 -3.26 1.54
CA ALA A 52 3.92 -3.22 2.23
C ALA A 52 4.42 -4.62 2.63
N ALA A 53 3.54 -5.49 3.12
CA ALA A 53 3.89 -6.88 3.43
C ALA A 53 4.33 -7.66 2.18
N SER A 54 3.62 -7.49 1.07
CA SER A 54 3.95 -8.11 -0.22
C SER A 54 5.26 -7.58 -0.79
N GLN A 55 5.54 -6.28 -0.63
CA GLN A 55 6.79 -5.64 -1.04
C GLN A 55 7.99 -6.24 -0.29
N ILE A 56 7.89 -6.41 1.03
CA ILE A 56 8.95 -7.06 1.82
C ILE A 56 9.16 -8.52 1.39
N ALA A 57 8.09 -9.27 1.15
CA ALA A 57 8.18 -10.65 0.67
C ALA A 57 8.82 -10.73 -0.72
N ALA A 58 8.49 -9.80 -1.62
CA ALA A 58 9.10 -9.69 -2.94
C ALA A 58 10.59 -9.32 -2.86
N ALA A 59 10.98 -8.38 -1.99
CA ALA A 59 12.37 -8.01 -1.75
C ALA A 59 13.19 -9.21 -1.24
N HIS A 60 12.62 -10.01 -0.32
CA HIS A 60 13.23 -11.23 0.18
C HIS A 60 13.46 -12.25 -0.95
N THR A 61 12.45 -12.50 -1.78
CA THR A 61 12.55 -13.40 -2.92
C THR A 61 13.58 -12.90 -3.94
N ARG A 62 13.58 -11.58 -4.23
CA ARG A 62 14.55 -10.94 -5.11
C ARG A 62 15.98 -11.13 -4.61
N ALA A 63 16.24 -10.86 -3.31
CA ALA A 63 17.56 -11.02 -2.72
C ALA A 63 18.07 -12.46 -2.85
N ARG A 64 17.20 -13.42 -2.58
CA ARG A 64 17.50 -14.85 -2.74
C ARG A 64 17.86 -15.20 -4.18
N MET A 65 17.04 -14.76 -5.14
CA MET A 65 17.29 -15.03 -6.57
C MET A 65 18.58 -14.38 -7.06
N MET A 66 18.85 -13.15 -6.63
CA MET A 66 20.10 -12.45 -6.96
C MET A 66 21.33 -13.14 -6.35
N ALA A 67 21.23 -13.74 -5.15
CA ALA A 67 22.31 -14.50 -4.53
C ALA A 67 22.63 -15.76 -5.35
N ILE A 68 21.60 -16.49 -5.78
CA ILE A 68 21.73 -17.69 -6.61
C ILE A 68 22.31 -17.35 -7.98
N SER A 69 21.70 -16.40 -8.71
CA SER A 69 22.11 -16.07 -10.08
C SER A 69 23.49 -15.44 -10.15
N GLY A 70 23.89 -14.68 -9.13
CA GLY A 70 25.20 -14.06 -9.04
C GLY A 70 26.27 -14.93 -8.35
N SER A 71 25.91 -16.11 -7.82
CA SER A 71 26.79 -16.97 -7.01
C SER A 71 27.51 -16.18 -5.91
N ARG A 72 26.79 -15.29 -5.20
CA ARG A 72 27.35 -14.35 -4.21
C ARG A 72 26.55 -14.34 -2.92
N VAL A 73 27.22 -14.02 -1.82
CA VAL A 73 26.56 -13.82 -0.53
C VAL A 73 25.98 -12.41 -0.48
N LEU A 74 24.66 -12.31 -0.39
CA LEU A 74 23.94 -11.05 -0.37
C LEU A 74 23.28 -10.81 1.00
N VAL A 75 23.12 -9.54 1.33
CA VAL A 75 22.43 -9.09 2.54
C VAL A 75 21.25 -8.20 2.13
N LEU A 76 20.04 -8.65 2.46
CA LEU A 76 18.85 -7.82 2.41
C LEU A 76 18.70 -7.10 3.75
N SER A 77 18.66 -5.80 3.73
CA SER A 77 18.31 -4.96 4.88
C SER A 77 16.88 -4.46 4.72
N VAL A 78 16.06 -4.67 5.75
CA VAL A 78 14.67 -4.23 5.83
C VAL A 78 14.57 -3.22 6.95
N ASP A 79 14.32 -1.98 6.59
CA ASP A 79 14.10 -0.87 7.51
C ASP A 79 12.77 -0.18 7.19
N SER A 80 12.28 0.65 8.11
CA SER A 80 11.05 1.42 7.92
C SER A 80 11.12 2.36 6.71
N ALA A 81 12.29 3.00 6.50
CA ALA A 81 12.48 3.99 5.44
C ALA A 81 12.91 3.36 4.10
N SER A 82 13.59 2.20 4.11
CA SER A 82 14.19 1.62 2.91
C SER A 82 14.32 0.10 2.97
N LEU A 83 14.25 -0.50 1.79
CA LEU A 83 14.64 -1.88 1.53
C LEU A 83 15.90 -1.87 0.67
N SER A 84 16.94 -2.59 1.04
CA SER A 84 18.17 -2.59 0.24
C SER A 84 18.84 -3.97 0.20
N ILE A 85 19.43 -4.29 -0.95
CA ILE A 85 20.21 -5.50 -1.17
C ILE A 85 21.65 -5.08 -1.48
N ARG A 86 22.59 -5.63 -0.73
CA ARG A 86 24.02 -5.35 -0.89
C ARG A 86 24.83 -6.64 -0.88
N LEU A 87 26.00 -6.59 -1.48
CA LEU A 87 26.99 -7.67 -1.36
C LEU A 87 27.55 -7.70 0.07
N ARG A 88 27.70 -8.88 0.65
CA ARG A 88 28.27 -9.01 2.00
C ARG A 88 29.70 -8.46 2.04
N GLY A 89 29.99 -7.63 3.05
CA GLY A 89 31.30 -7.01 3.20
C GLY A 89 31.51 -5.73 2.41
N THR A 90 30.51 -5.25 1.66
CA THR A 90 30.57 -3.98 0.92
C THR A 90 29.46 -3.04 1.34
N THR A 91 29.64 -1.76 1.07
CA THR A 91 28.61 -0.72 1.22
C THR A 91 27.79 -0.49 -0.06
N THR A 92 28.22 -1.09 -1.18
CA THR A 92 27.56 -0.90 -2.48
C THR A 92 26.21 -1.58 -2.50
N HIS A 93 25.16 -0.80 -2.74
CA HIS A 93 23.81 -1.30 -2.95
C HIS A 93 23.66 -1.84 -4.38
N LEU A 94 23.25 -3.09 -4.52
CA LEU A 94 22.90 -3.71 -5.80
C LEU A 94 21.45 -3.39 -6.20
N TRP A 95 20.62 -3.15 -5.19
CA TRP A 95 19.22 -2.77 -5.35
C TRP A 95 18.74 -2.04 -4.10
N SER A 96 17.89 -1.04 -4.30
CA SER A 96 17.21 -0.35 -3.20
C SER A 96 15.79 0.02 -3.62
N ASP A 97 14.90 0.06 -2.66
CA ASP A 97 13.51 0.48 -2.81
C ASP A 97 13.06 1.22 -1.55
N ARG A 98 11.94 1.89 -1.67
CA ARG A 98 11.33 2.63 -0.57
C ARG A 98 10.79 1.67 0.48
N GLY A 99 10.91 2.05 1.75
CA GLY A 99 10.37 1.25 2.85
C GLY A 99 8.89 1.55 3.13
N PRO A 100 8.28 0.76 4.02
CA PRO A 100 6.85 0.85 4.35
C PRO A 100 6.43 2.20 4.94
N ALA A 101 7.33 2.95 5.56
CA ALA A 101 7.03 4.25 6.15
C ALA A 101 6.53 5.28 5.13
N LEU A 102 6.93 5.16 3.85
CA LEU A 102 6.50 6.10 2.82
C LEU A 102 5.00 6.01 2.52
N SER A 103 4.42 4.83 2.68
CA SER A 103 2.97 4.59 2.61
C SER A 103 2.28 4.78 3.96
N GLY A 104 2.94 5.39 4.95
CA GLY A 104 2.39 5.57 6.29
C GLY A 104 2.23 4.26 7.08
N VAL A 105 2.90 3.18 6.66
CA VAL A 105 2.88 1.89 7.35
C VAL A 105 4.04 1.84 8.33
N SER A 106 3.73 1.61 9.60
CA SER A 106 4.71 1.44 10.67
C SER A 106 5.25 0.01 10.67
N LEU A 107 6.59 -0.13 10.64
CA LEU A 107 7.29 -1.38 10.86
C LEU A 107 7.72 -1.43 12.33
N ARG A 108 7.21 -2.41 13.08
CA ARG A 108 7.51 -2.55 14.50
C ARG A 108 8.82 -3.33 14.71
N GLY A 109 9.72 -2.78 15.51
CA GLY A 109 11.01 -3.37 15.86
C GLY A 109 12.19 -2.72 15.13
N PRO A 110 13.43 -3.14 15.46
CA PRO A 110 14.63 -2.64 14.82
C PRO A 110 14.74 -3.13 13.37
N ALA A 111 15.56 -2.44 12.58
CA ALA A 111 15.94 -2.88 11.25
C ALA A 111 16.41 -4.34 11.25
N ARG A 112 15.98 -5.12 10.28
CA ARG A 112 16.33 -6.54 10.15
C ARG A 112 17.17 -6.76 8.90
N SER A 113 18.17 -7.62 9.04
CA SER A 113 18.99 -8.06 7.90
C SER A 113 18.88 -9.57 7.71
N PHE A 114 18.74 -9.97 6.45
CA PHE A 114 18.71 -11.37 6.03
C PHE A 114 19.88 -11.61 5.09
N THR A 115 20.72 -12.59 5.41
CA THR A 115 21.86 -12.95 4.57
C THR A 115 21.52 -14.22 3.79
N PHE A 116 21.80 -14.21 2.50
CA PHE A 116 21.58 -15.34 1.60
C PHE A 116 22.89 -15.88 1.08
N SER A 117 23.04 -17.22 1.09
CA SER A 117 24.16 -17.91 0.46
C SER A 117 23.96 -18.01 -1.06
N PRO A 118 25.03 -18.34 -1.83
CA PRO A 118 24.93 -18.58 -3.27
C PRO A 118 23.94 -19.71 -3.64
N GLU A 119 23.71 -20.65 -2.75
CA GLU A 119 22.75 -21.76 -2.92
C GLU A 119 21.31 -21.32 -2.58
N GLY A 120 21.12 -20.08 -2.13
CA GLY A 120 19.82 -19.52 -1.79
C GLY A 120 19.32 -19.87 -0.39
N PHE A 121 20.19 -20.34 0.50
CA PHE A 121 19.84 -20.55 1.91
C PHE A 121 20.00 -19.26 2.72
N SER A 122 19.16 -19.12 3.72
CA SER A 122 19.28 -18.02 4.67
C SER A 122 20.37 -18.36 5.70
N LEU A 123 21.38 -17.50 5.81
CA LEU A 123 22.47 -17.62 6.76
C LEU A 123 22.15 -16.83 8.03
N GLY A 124 22.30 -17.47 9.19
CA GLY A 124 22.13 -16.84 10.50
C GLY A 124 20.82 -17.17 11.22
N LEU A 125 20.50 -16.39 12.26
CA LEU A 125 19.28 -16.54 13.07
C LEU A 125 18.05 -16.07 12.25
N SER A 126 17.27 -17.01 11.79
CA SER A 126 16.39 -16.82 10.66
C SER A 126 14.91 -17.05 10.91
N ASN A 127 14.46 -17.03 12.14
CA ASN A 127 13.05 -16.85 12.40
C ASN A 127 12.83 -15.36 12.74
N ALA A 128 12.34 -14.61 11.76
CA ALA A 128 12.02 -13.21 11.96
C ALA A 128 10.54 -12.96 11.69
N SER A 129 9.90 -12.24 12.60
CA SER A 129 8.56 -11.71 12.40
C SER A 129 8.66 -10.19 12.28
N LEU A 130 8.14 -9.68 11.18
CA LEU A 130 8.05 -8.26 10.87
C LEU A 130 6.60 -7.84 10.99
N HIS A 131 6.29 -7.03 11.99
CA HIS A 131 4.93 -6.56 12.25
C HIS A 131 4.71 -5.20 11.57
N LEU A 132 3.73 -5.14 10.70
CA LEU A 132 3.33 -3.96 9.94
C LEU A 132 1.97 -3.50 10.42
N SER A 133 1.80 -2.19 10.62
CA SER A 133 0.52 -1.62 11.05
C SER A 133 0.28 -0.23 10.45
N ARG A 134 -0.99 0.07 10.16
CA ARG A 134 -1.49 1.40 9.80
C ARG A 134 -2.93 1.53 10.26
N GLY A 135 -3.24 2.54 11.07
CA GLY A 135 -4.53 2.62 11.73
C GLY A 135 -4.86 1.36 12.51
N SER A 136 -5.99 0.74 12.22
CA SER A 136 -6.41 -0.55 12.82
C SER A 136 -5.94 -1.78 12.03
N ALA A 137 -5.39 -1.59 10.83
CA ALA A 137 -4.93 -2.70 10.00
C ALA A 137 -3.54 -3.19 10.42
N THR A 138 -3.38 -4.51 10.48
CA THR A 138 -2.09 -5.14 10.80
C THR A 138 -1.78 -6.28 9.84
N ARG A 139 -0.51 -6.57 9.62
CA ARG A 139 0.01 -7.75 8.92
C ARG A 139 1.35 -8.14 9.51
N THR A 140 1.62 -9.43 9.51
CA THR A 140 2.91 -9.96 9.96
C THR A 140 3.57 -10.74 8.84
N VAL A 141 4.80 -10.37 8.49
CA VAL A 141 5.64 -11.12 7.56
C VAL A 141 6.57 -12.01 8.38
N ILE A 142 6.40 -13.31 8.25
CA ILE A 142 7.19 -14.32 8.96
C ILE A 142 8.17 -14.93 7.96
N VAL A 143 9.47 -14.83 8.29
CA VAL A 143 10.55 -15.46 7.53
C VAL A 143 11.07 -16.63 8.35
N SER A 144 11.01 -17.85 7.78
CA SER A 144 11.50 -19.06 8.42
C SER A 144 12.98 -19.28 8.15
N ARG A 145 13.62 -20.18 8.94
CA ARG A 145 15.04 -20.59 8.75
C ARG A 145 15.33 -21.13 7.35
N LEU A 146 14.36 -21.73 6.69
CA LEU A 146 14.50 -22.26 5.34
C LEU A 146 14.28 -21.20 4.24
N GLY A 147 14.16 -19.91 4.61
CA GLY A 147 13.89 -18.84 3.67
C GLY A 147 12.46 -18.82 3.13
N ARG A 148 11.50 -19.51 3.79
CA ARG A 148 10.09 -19.43 3.45
C ARG A 148 9.50 -18.17 4.04
N VAL A 149 8.85 -17.37 3.22
CA VAL A 149 8.12 -16.17 3.64
C VAL A 149 6.63 -16.48 3.72
N ARG A 150 5.99 -16.07 4.82
CA ARG A 150 4.54 -16.19 5.03
C ARG A 150 4.01 -14.85 5.50
N ILE A 151 2.88 -14.43 4.94
CA ILE A 151 2.15 -13.24 5.39
C ILE A 151 0.93 -13.72 6.14
N THR A 152 0.72 -13.18 7.36
CA THR A 152 -0.44 -13.46 8.20
C THR A 152 -1.18 -12.17 8.56
N PRO A 153 -2.48 -12.25 8.86
CA PRO A 153 -3.28 -11.13 9.36
C PRO A 153 -2.68 -10.50 10.60
#